data_57d922ba093f40af56bbb8aa6a364a47
#
_entry.id   57d922ba093f40af56bbb8aa6a364a47
#
_cell.length_a   1.000
_cell.length_b   1.000
_cell.length_c   1.000
_cell.angle_alpha   90.00
_cell.angle_beta   90.00
_cell.angle_gamma   90.00
#
_symmetry.space_group_name_H-M   'P 1'
#
loop_
_entity.id
_entity.type
_entity.pdbx_description
1 polymer ?
#
loop_
_entity_poly.entity_id
_entity_poly.type
_entity_poly.pdbx_seq_one_letter_code
_entity_poly.pdbx_strand_id
1 'polypeptide(L)'
;MSGVVPLKREPRTALSKSSTPESSVDHRRRAAVAAPQRDRNGLTEESVEPLDSWYVLEFKRPGIQNGVFRKLKQGRYEPEARLDLHRMTVVRARRELFEFIEESYELGLRSVMLVHGKGESKPDRERCSILKGCANHWLRELDIVQAFHSAQPRHGGTGAVYILLRKSEEKKRENRERFTKGRVPSDKM
;
A
#
# COMPACT_ATOMS: atom_id res chain seq x y z
N MET A 1 56.56 -27.15 -56.48
CA MET A 1 55.15 -26.84 -56.02
C MET A 1 54.90 -27.66 -54.77
N SER A 2 54.93 -27.02 -53.64
CA SER A 2 54.86 -27.62 -52.31
C SER A 2 53.40 -27.97 -51.96
N GLY A 3 53.20 -29.24 -51.52
CA GLY A 3 51.92 -29.81 -51.17
C GLY A 3 51.27 -29.16 -49.94
N VAL A 4 50.04 -28.83 -50.09
CA VAL A 4 49.20 -28.33 -49.02
C VAL A 4 48.73 -29.51 -48.16
N VAL A 5 49.11 -29.52 -46.88
CA VAL A 5 48.65 -30.53 -45.90
C VAL A 5 47.29 -30.15 -45.39
N PRO A 6 46.25 -30.99 -45.51
CA PRO A 6 44.93 -30.67 -44.98
C PRO A 6 44.91 -30.67 -43.44
N LEU A 7 44.32 -29.62 -42.86
CA LEU A 7 44.08 -29.52 -41.42
C LEU A 7 43.15 -30.66 -40.95
N LYS A 8 43.59 -31.45 -39.96
CA LYS A 8 42.75 -32.42 -39.27
C LYS A 8 41.61 -31.66 -38.55
N ARG A 9 40.38 -31.97 -38.91
CA ARG A 9 39.17 -31.50 -38.15
C ARG A 9 39.09 -32.32 -36.86
N GLU A 10 39.22 -31.62 -35.73
CA GLU A 10 38.90 -32.21 -34.44
C GLU A 10 37.41 -32.52 -34.33
N PRO A 11 36.99 -33.66 -33.72
CA PRO A 11 35.57 -33.97 -33.56
C PRO A 11 34.95 -32.95 -32.62
N ARG A 12 33.89 -32.25 -33.10
CA ARG A 12 33.08 -31.37 -32.26
C ARG A 12 32.50 -32.19 -31.09
N THR A 13 32.81 -31.79 -29.88
CA THR A 13 32.23 -32.36 -28.67
C THR A 13 30.71 -32.21 -28.75
N ALA A 14 30.01 -33.33 -28.79
CA ALA A 14 28.54 -33.33 -28.74
C ALA A 14 28.13 -32.88 -27.34
N LEU A 15 27.53 -31.70 -27.25
CA LEU A 15 26.88 -31.25 -26.00
C LEU A 15 25.71 -32.21 -25.72
N SER A 16 25.88 -33.06 -24.73
CA SER A 16 24.77 -33.87 -24.19
C SER A 16 23.75 -32.91 -23.62
N LYS A 17 22.51 -32.95 -24.13
CA LYS A 17 21.37 -32.25 -23.49
C LYS A 17 21.22 -32.85 -22.11
N SER A 18 21.58 -32.10 -21.07
CA SER A 18 21.25 -32.48 -19.70
C SER A 18 19.72 -32.61 -19.63
N SER A 19 19.23 -33.82 -19.34
CA SER A 19 17.82 -34.05 -19.05
C SER A 19 17.45 -33.24 -17.83
N THR A 20 16.76 -32.12 -18.05
CA THR A 20 16.17 -31.32 -16.94
C THR A 20 15.20 -32.27 -16.20
N PRO A 21 15.33 -32.45 -14.89
CA PRO A 21 14.44 -33.35 -14.17
C PRO A 21 12.98 -32.95 -14.42
N GLU A 22 12.12 -33.93 -14.72
CA GLU A 22 10.70 -33.71 -15.04
C GLU A 22 9.96 -32.85 -14.01
N SER A 23 10.36 -32.92 -12.73
CA SER A 23 9.86 -32.09 -11.65
C SER A 23 10.07 -30.57 -11.90
N SER A 24 11.13 -30.17 -12.57
CA SER A 24 11.43 -28.77 -12.89
C SER A 24 10.55 -28.25 -14.06
N VAL A 25 10.20 -29.13 -14.99
CA VAL A 25 9.31 -28.80 -16.11
C VAL A 25 7.88 -28.66 -15.63
N ASP A 26 7.44 -29.53 -14.74
CA ASP A 26 6.12 -29.46 -14.12
C ASP A 26 5.96 -28.26 -13.20
N HIS A 27 7.00 -27.88 -12.48
CA HIS A 27 6.99 -26.64 -11.68
C HIS A 27 6.88 -25.40 -12.56
N ARG A 28 7.60 -25.35 -13.68
CA ARG A 28 7.50 -24.26 -14.68
C ARG A 28 6.14 -24.24 -15.37
N ARG A 29 5.58 -25.39 -15.71
CA ARG A 29 4.22 -25.50 -16.25
C ARG A 29 3.15 -25.05 -15.27
N ARG A 30 3.22 -25.47 -14.01
CA ARG A 30 2.30 -25.01 -12.96
C ARG A 30 2.41 -23.51 -12.71
N ALA A 31 3.62 -22.96 -12.71
CA ALA A 31 3.86 -21.51 -12.61
C ALA A 31 3.33 -20.74 -13.83
N ALA A 32 3.41 -21.34 -15.03
CA ALA A 32 2.89 -20.71 -16.25
C ALA A 32 1.35 -20.84 -16.40
N VAL A 33 0.74 -21.86 -15.80
CA VAL A 33 -0.71 -22.10 -15.77
C VAL A 33 -1.37 -21.43 -14.55
N ALA A 34 -0.59 -21.03 -13.53
CA ALA A 34 -1.09 -20.15 -12.51
C ALA A 34 -1.64 -18.91 -13.21
N ALA A 35 -2.97 -18.81 -13.30
CA ALA A 35 -3.60 -17.63 -13.86
C ALA A 35 -2.96 -16.40 -13.22
N PRO A 36 -2.64 -15.36 -14.00
CA PRO A 36 -2.14 -14.13 -13.41
C PRO A 36 -3.10 -13.76 -12.31
N GLN A 37 -2.62 -13.68 -11.06
CA GLN A 37 -3.45 -13.19 -9.98
C GLN A 37 -4.00 -11.87 -10.49
N ARG A 38 -5.31 -11.82 -10.77
CA ARG A 38 -5.97 -10.59 -11.16
C ARG A 38 -5.54 -9.57 -10.13
N ASP A 39 -4.89 -8.54 -10.59
CA ASP A 39 -4.49 -7.45 -9.73
C ASP A 39 -5.75 -6.96 -9.01
N ARG A 40 -5.92 -7.34 -7.74
CA ARG A 40 -7.07 -6.95 -6.92
C ARG A 40 -7.02 -5.45 -6.60
N ASN A 41 -5.91 -4.83 -6.96
CA ASN A 41 -5.67 -3.42 -6.72
C ASN A 41 -6.51 -2.57 -7.70
N GLY A 42 -7.68 -2.14 -7.24
CA GLY A 42 -8.58 -1.25 -7.99
C GLY A 42 -8.15 0.21 -8.03
N LEU A 43 -6.99 0.56 -7.46
CA LEU A 43 -6.52 1.95 -7.45
C LEU A 43 -6.13 2.41 -8.86
N THR A 44 -6.46 3.64 -9.19
CA THR A 44 -6.16 4.27 -10.48
C THR A 44 -4.66 4.21 -10.81
N GLU A 45 -4.34 3.79 -12.04
CA GLU A 45 -2.98 3.79 -12.60
C GLU A 45 -2.65 5.10 -13.33
N GLU A 46 -3.65 5.94 -13.56
CA GLU A 46 -3.49 7.17 -14.31
C GLU A 46 -2.53 8.14 -13.61
N SER A 47 -1.92 9.01 -14.42
CA SER A 47 -1.03 10.05 -13.94
C SER A 47 -1.80 11.04 -13.07
N VAL A 48 -1.42 11.13 -11.81
CA VAL A 48 -2.00 12.08 -10.85
C VAL A 48 -1.12 13.33 -10.80
N GLU A 49 -1.74 14.49 -10.77
CA GLU A 49 -1.01 15.76 -10.64
C GLU A 49 -0.21 15.81 -9.32
N PRO A 50 1.06 16.23 -9.39
CA PRO A 50 1.86 16.42 -8.20
C PRO A 50 1.27 17.51 -7.30
N LEU A 51 1.30 17.32 -6.00
CA LEU A 51 0.85 18.32 -5.04
C LEU A 51 2.04 19.05 -4.41
N ASP A 52 1.84 20.32 -4.11
CA ASP A 52 2.82 21.15 -3.39
C ASP A 52 3.23 20.51 -2.06
N SER A 53 4.50 20.63 -1.70
CA SER A 53 5.07 20.04 -0.48
C SER A 53 4.37 20.48 0.81
N TRP A 54 3.87 21.72 0.84
CA TRP A 54 3.19 22.31 1.99
C TRP A 54 1.68 22.13 1.98
N TYR A 55 1.11 21.65 0.87
CA TYR A 55 -0.32 21.39 0.77
C TYR A 55 -0.76 20.44 1.87
N VAL A 56 -1.79 20.80 2.61
CA VAL A 56 -2.36 19.97 3.68
C VAL A 56 -3.37 19.01 3.07
N LEU A 57 -3.10 17.71 3.16
CA LEU A 57 -4.08 16.69 2.77
C LEU A 57 -5.20 16.65 3.79
N GLU A 58 -6.42 16.76 3.32
CA GLU A 58 -7.61 16.69 4.16
C GLU A 58 -8.76 16.01 3.41
N PHE A 59 -9.39 15.04 4.06
CA PHE A 59 -10.55 14.35 3.55
C PHE A 59 -11.38 13.73 4.68
N LYS A 60 -12.69 13.79 4.54
CA LYS A 60 -13.64 13.18 5.47
C LYS A 60 -14.87 12.70 4.70
N ARG A 61 -15.23 11.42 4.82
CA ARG A 61 -16.49 10.90 4.26
C ARG A 61 -17.70 11.47 5.01
N PRO A 62 -18.85 11.61 4.33
CA PRO A 62 -20.11 11.91 4.99
C PRO A 62 -20.40 10.91 6.12
N GLY A 63 -20.99 11.38 7.22
CA GLY A 63 -21.28 10.54 8.39
C GLY A 63 -20.18 10.47 9.45
N ILE A 64 -18.96 10.91 9.16
CA ILE A 64 -17.92 11.02 10.18
C ILE A 64 -18.14 12.25 11.04
N GLN A 65 -18.26 12.04 12.36
CA GLN A 65 -18.48 13.11 13.32
C GLN A 65 -17.30 14.10 13.34
N ASN A 66 -17.62 15.39 13.43
CA ASN A 66 -16.61 16.46 13.49
C ASN A 66 -15.62 16.28 14.67
N GLY A 67 -16.10 15.78 15.82
CA GLY A 67 -15.26 15.50 16.97
C GLY A 67 -14.20 14.41 16.70
N VAL A 68 -14.59 13.36 15.97
CA VAL A 68 -13.68 12.28 15.55
C VAL A 68 -12.61 12.84 14.60
N PHE A 69 -13.05 13.61 13.60
CA PHE A 69 -12.13 14.21 12.64
C PHE A 69 -11.17 15.22 13.29
N ARG A 70 -11.66 16.03 14.23
CA ARG A 70 -10.80 16.94 15.02
C ARG A 70 -9.72 16.20 15.80
N LYS A 71 -10.07 15.07 16.42
CA LYS A 71 -9.08 14.22 17.12
C LYS A 71 -8.04 13.65 16.17
N LEU A 72 -8.45 13.24 14.95
CA LEU A 72 -7.53 12.77 13.91
C LEU A 72 -6.53 13.87 13.53
N LYS A 73 -7.01 15.07 13.21
CA LYS A 73 -6.18 16.24 12.88
C LYS A 73 -5.15 16.57 13.98
N GLN A 74 -5.54 16.40 15.23
CA GLN A 74 -4.67 16.65 16.40
C GLN A 74 -3.69 15.51 16.68
N GLY A 75 -3.75 14.40 15.92
CA GLY A 75 -2.92 13.21 16.18
C GLY A 75 -3.24 12.54 17.53
N ARG A 76 -4.50 12.65 18.00
CA ARG A 76 -4.96 12.01 19.26
C ARG A 76 -5.30 10.54 19.08
N TYR A 77 -5.41 10.06 17.85
CA TYR A 77 -5.43 8.64 17.55
C TYR A 77 -4.01 8.19 17.31
N GLU A 78 -3.49 7.36 18.19
CA GLU A 78 -2.17 6.77 18.01
C GLU A 78 -2.21 5.85 16.78
N PRO A 79 -1.29 6.02 15.81
CA PRO A 79 -1.22 5.12 14.67
C PRO A 79 -0.80 3.72 15.11
N GLU A 80 -1.66 2.73 14.86
CA GLU A 80 -1.44 1.32 15.20
C GLU A 80 -0.48 0.64 14.22
N ALA A 81 -0.38 1.18 12.98
CA ALA A 81 0.58 0.74 11.96
C ALA A 81 1.07 1.93 11.13
N ARG A 82 2.23 1.76 10.47
CA ARG A 82 2.86 2.78 9.64
C ARG A 82 3.42 2.16 8.37
N LEU A 83 3.12 2.79 7.23
CA LEU A 83 3.73 2.50 5.94
C LEU A 83 4.58 3.69 5.49
N ASP A 84 5.77 3.41 4.97
CA ASP A 84 6.66 4.41 4.42
C ASP A 84 6.86 4.20 2.91
N LEU A 85 6.34 5.15 2.13
CA LEU A 85 6.43 5.15 0.66
C LEU A 85 7.52 6.07 0.13
N HIS A 86 8.26 6.76 1.00
CA HIS A 86 9.25 7.74 0.53
C HIS A 86 10.28 7.06 -0.40
N ARG A 87 10.66 7.74 -1.49
CA ARG A 87 11.59 7.24 -2.51
C ARG A 87 11.11 6.00 -3.29
N MET A 88 9.87 5.55 -3.09
CA MET A 88 9.31 4.48 -3.92
C MET A 88 8.89 5.00 -5.30
N THR A 89 8.86 4.10 -6.28
CA THR A 89 8.21 4.38 -7.56
C THR A 89 6.70 4.39 -7.38
N VAL A 90 5.96 5.11 -8.25
CA VAL A 90 4.49 5.19 -8.18
C VAL A 90 3.85 3.80 -8.24
N VAL A 91 4.34 2.93 -9.15
CA VAL A 91 3.83 1.56 -9.31
C VAL A 91 3.98 0.74 -8.04
N ARG A 92 5.15 0.81 -7.40
CA ARG A 92 5.40 0.11 -6.14
C ARG A 92 4.57 0.70 -5.01
N ALA A 93 4.54 2.02 -4.89
CA ALA A 93 3.78 2.72 -3.86
C ALA A 93 2.27 2.40 -3.92
N ARG A 94 1.70 2.29 -5.15
CA ARG A 94 0.31 1.92 -5.38
C ARG A 94 0.01 0.53 -4.81
N ARG A 95 0.86 -0.45 -5.08
CA ARG A 95 0.69 -1.82 -4.58
C ARG A 95 0.83 -1.88 -3.07
N GLU A 96 1.92 -1.35 -2.54
CA GLU A 96 2.22 -1.37 -1.09
C GLU A 96 1.12 -0.65 -0.28
N LEU A 97 0.59 0.47 -0.80
CA LEU A 97 -0.51 1.19 -0.16
C LEU A 97 -1.79 0.36 -0.12
N PHE A 98 -2.15 -0.26 -1.24
CA PHE A 98 -3.35 -1.08 -1.31
C PHE A 98 -3.29 -2.26 -0.33
N GLU A 99 -2.20 -3.04 -0.39
CA GLU A 99 -1.95 -4.18 0.49
C GLU A 99 -1.98 -3.74 1.97
N PHE A 100 -1.29 -2.66 2.31
CA PHE A 100 -1.24 -2.13 3.68
C PHE A 100 -2.62 -1.74 4.22
N ILE A 101 -3.47 -1.09 3.43
CA ILE A 101 -4.81 -0.67 3.87
C ILE A 101 -5.73 -1.89 4.03
N GLU A 102 -5.69 -2.86 3.11
CA GLU A 102 -6.46 -4.09 3.20
C GLU A 102 -6.04 -4.91 4.43
N GLU A 103 -4.75 -5.17 4.63
CA GLU A 103 -4.23 -5.88 5.79
C GLU A 103 -4.59 -5.16 7.11
N SER A 104 -4.43 -3.84 7.15
CA SER A 104 -4.80 -3.04 8.33
C SER A 104 -6.27 -3.17 8.67
N TYR A 105 -7.13 -3.24 7.66
CA TYR A 105 -8.56 -3.42 7.85
C TYR A 105 -8.90 -4.84 8.33
N GLU A 106 -8.29 -5.87 7.76
CA GLU A 106 -8.45 -7.27 8.18
C GLU A 106 -8.00 -7.47 9.63
N LEU A 107 -6.88 -6.87 10.02
CA LEU A 107 -6.40 -6.87 11.41
C LEU A 107 -7.27 -6.02 12.36
N GLY A 108 -8.27 -5.32 11.83
CA GLY A 108 -9.19 -4.50 12.63
C GLY A 108 -8.56 -3.22 13.19
N LEU A 109 -7.45 -2.74 12.60
CA LEU A 109 -6.80 -1.49 12.98
C LEU A 109 -7.73 -0.32 12.68
N ARG A 110 -7.67 0.71 13.52
CA ARG A 110 -8.54 1.87 13.38
C ARG A 110 -7.83 3.12 12.88
N SER A 111 -6.60 3.31 13.27
CA SER A 111 -5.79 4.46 12.91
C SER A 111 -4.44 3.99 12.41
N VAL A 112 -4.08 4.40 11.21
CA VAL A 112 -2.78 4.09 10.61
C VAL A 112 -2.14 5.34 10.05
N MET A 113 -0.83 5.28 9.78
CA MET A 113 -0.08 6.40 9.25
C MET A 113 0.64 6.00 7.97
N LEU A 114 0.58 6.89 6.98
CA LEU A 114 1.31 6.79 5.74
C LEU A 114 2.35 7.92 5.66
N VAL A 115 3.58 7.59 5.28
CA VAL A 115 4.65 8.56 5.01
C VAL A 115 4.96 8.54 3.51
N HIS A 116 4.66 9.63 2.82
CA HIS A 116 4.91 9.77 1.37
C HIS A 116 6.09 10.70 1.06
N GLY A 117 6.61 11.38 2.09
CA GLY A 117 7.67 12.37 1.93
C GLY A 117 7.14 13.71 1.41
N LYS A 118 7.97 14.74 1.51
CA LYS A 118 7.63 16.11 1.07
C LYS A 118 8.02 16.40 -0.38
N GLY A 119 8.86 15.57 -1.00
CA GLY A 119 9.33 15.78 -2.38
C GLY A 119 10.46 16.81 -2.52
N GLU A 120 11.15 17.18 -1.44
CA GLU A 120 12.17 18.23 -1.40
C GLU A 120 13.51 17.90 -2.09
N SER A 121 13.65 16.76 -2.75
CA SER A 121 14.95 16.24 -3.22
C SER A 121 15.58 16.97 -4.41
N LYS A 122 14.98 18.04 -4.96
CA LYS A 122 15.54 18.79 -6.09
C LYS A 122 15.47 20.31 -5.85
N PRO A 123 16.60 21.02 -5.80
CA PRO A 123 16.64 22.45 -5.47
C PRO A 123 15.98 23.38 -6.50
N ASP A 124 15.78 22.95 -7.75
CA ASP A 124 15.35 23.80 -8.87
C ASP A 124 13.98 23.46 -9.49
N ARG A 125 13.24 22.54 -8.95
CA ARG A 125 11.86 22.28 -9.39
C ARG A 125 10.90 22.54 -8.25
N GLU A 126 9.80 23.21 -8.58
CA GLU A 126 8.62 23.36 -7.74
C GLU A 126 8.51 22.21 -6.74
N ARG A 127 8.49 22.52 -5.46
CA ARG A 127 8.51 21.57 -4.34
C ARG A 127 7.25 20.69 -4.34
N CYS A 128 7.06 19.94 -5.41
CA CYS A 128 5.90 19.10 -5.64
C CYS A 128 6.24 17.62 -5.41
N SER A 129 5.33 16.91 -4.77
CA SER A 129 5.45 15.47 -4.52
C SER A 129 4.41 14.69 -5.33
N ILE A 130 4.86 13.88 -6.28
CA ILE A 130 4.01 12.98 -7.05
C ILE A 130 3.34 11.97 -6.11
N LEU A 131 4.11 11.34 -5.21
CA LEU A 131 3.57 10.35 -4.27
C LEU A 131 2.51 10.94 -3.34
N LYS A 132 2.61 12.23 -3.00
CA LYS A 132 1.61 12.92 -2.21
C LYS A 132 0.30 13.09 -2.98
N GLY A 133 0.38 13.46 -4.27
CA GLY A 133 -0.76 13.53 -5.16
C GLY A 133 -1.43 12.17 -5.31
N CYS A 134 -0.65 11.14 -5.60
CA CYS A 134 -1.12 9.76 -5.70
C CYS A 134 -1.79 9.30 -4.40
N ALA A 135 -1.16 9.50 -3.25
CA ALA A 135 -1.72 9.13 -1.95
C ALA A 135 -3.07 9.83 -1.68
N ASN A 136 -3.17 11.14 -2.00
CA ASN A 136 -4.42 11.88 -1.86
C ASN A 136 -5.54 11.31 -2.75
N HIS A 137 -5.20 10.86 -3.95
CA HIS A 137 -6.16 10.28 -4.88
C HIS A 137 -6.57 8.87 -4.44
N TRP A 138 -5.62 7.97 -4.27
CA TRP A 138 -5.86 6.57 -3.91
C TRP A 138 -6.60 6.39 -2.59
N LEU A 139 -6.26 7.18 -1.57
CA LEU A 139 -6.96 7.11 -0.28
C LEU A 139 -8.44 7.50 -0.36
N ARG A 140 -8.85 8.28 -1.36
CA ARG A 140 -10.27 8.61 -1.60
C ARG A 140 -11.01 7.49 -2.31
N GLU A 141 -10.33 6.72 -3.15
CA GLU A 141 -10.89 5.58 -3.88
C GLU A 141 -11.23 4.41 -2.94
N LEU A 142 -10.46 4.24 -1.86
CA LEU A 142 -10.63 3.13 -0.93
C LEU A 142 -11.81 3.36 0.03
N ASP A 143 -12.89 2.60 -0.13
CA ASP A 143 -14.10 2.70 0.72
C ASP A 143 -13.84 2.42 2.21
N ILE A 144 -12.79 1.68 2.50
CA ILE A 144 -12.32 1.38 3.85
C ILE A 144 -11.83 2.65 4.55
N VAL A 145 -11.27 3.60 3.81
CA VAL A 145 -10.77 4.87 4.33
C VAL A 145 -11.93 5.80 4.62
N GLN A 146 -12.08 6.19 5.87
CA GLN A 146 -13.17 7.05 6.35
C GLN A 146 -12.78 8.53 6.40
N ALA A 147 -11.55 8.80 6.76
CA ALA A 147 -11.00 10.15 6.80
C ALA A 147 -9.48 10.08 6.79
N PHE A 148 -8.85 11.13 6.31
CA PHE A 148 -7.41 11.33 6.47
C PHE A 148 -7.07 12.82 6.61
N HIS A 149 -5.93 13.10 7.24
CA HIS A 149 -5.40 14.44 7.40
C HIS A 149 -3.88 14.40 7.52
N SER A 150 -3.20 15.40 6.95
CA SER A 150 -1.75 15.57 7.13
C SER A 150 -1.35 15.49 8.60
N ALA A 151 -0.24 14.83 8.87
CA ALA A 151 0.22 14.56 10.23
C ALA A 151 0.68 15.86 10.94
N GLN A 152 0.80 15.78 12.26
CA GLN A 152 1.41 16.83 13.06
C GLN A 152 2.92 16.94 12.76
N PRO A 153 3.55 18.11 12.95
CA PRO A 153 4.98 18.31 12.68
C PRO A 153 5.89 17.24 13.31
N ARG A 154 5.58 16.80 14.52
CA ARG A 154 6.29 15.74 15.25
C ARG A 154 6.23 14.35 14.56
N HIS A 155 5.26 14.13 13.68
CA HIS A 155 5.05 12.88 12.96
C HIS A 155 5.32 13.01 11.44
N GLY A 156 6.06 14.07 11.02
CA GLY A 156 6.43 14.27 9.62
C GLY A 156 5.68 15.40 8.91
N GLY A 157 4.71 16.04 9.58
CA GLY A 157 3.97 17.18 9.03
C GLY A 157 3.27 16.87 7.72
N THR A 158 3.43 17.76 6.73
CA THR A 158 2.83 17.60 5.38
C THR A 158 3.46 16.49 4.54
N GLY A 159 4.52 15.83 5.02
CA GLY A 159 5.12 14.63 4.39
C GLY A 159 4.52 13.32 4.85
N ALA A 160 3.58 13.34 5.79
CA ALA A 160 2.88 12.17 6.30
C ALA A 160 1.39 12.45 6.49
N VAL A 161 0.58 11.41 6.59
CA VAL A 161 -0.87 11.50 6.74
C VAL A 161 -1.38 10.47 7.74
N TYR A 162 -2.26 10.89 8.65
CA TYR A 162 -3.05 10.01 9.49
C TYR A 162 -4.27 9.54 8.71
N ILE A 163 -4.57 8.27 8.80
CA ILE A 163 -5.68 7.64 8.11
C ILE A 163 -6.58 6.96 9.14
N LEU A 164 -7.87 7.24 9.07
CA LEU A 164 -8.90 6.60 9.87
C LEU A 164 -9.62 5.57 9.02
N LEU A 165 -9.55 4.30 9.42
CA LEU A 165 -10.20 3.21 8.72
C LEU A 165 -11.60 2.94 9.27
N ARG A 166 -12.43 2.31 8.46
CA ARG A 166 -13.74 1.78 8.86
C ARG A 166 -13.54 0.65 9.87
N LYS A 167 -14.40 0.58 10.89
CA LYS A 167 -14.38 -0.56 11.81
C LYS A 167 -14.72 -1.84 11.05
N SER A 168 -13.94 -2.89 11.23
CA SER A 168 -14.29 -4.22 10.72
C SER A 168 -15.61 -4.70 11.33
N GLU A 169 -16.31 -5.60 10.67
CA GLU A 169 -17.58 -6.14 11.18
C GLU A 169 -17.40 -6.87 12.52
N GLU A 170 -16.26 -7.53 12.71
CA GLU A 170 -15.90 -8.16 13.97
C GLU A 170 -15.78 -7.14 15.11
N LYS A 171 -15.04 -6.05 14.88
CA LYS A 171 -14.92 -4.96 15.87
C LYS A 171 -16.26 -4.25 16.14
N LYS A 172 -17.14 -4.18 15.15
CA LYS A 172 -18.50 -3.67 15.36
C LYS A 172 -19.30 -4.61 16.24
N ARG A 173 -19.19 -5.95 16.01
CA ARG A 173 -19.85 -6.97 16.82
C ARG A 173 -19.34 -6.94 18.25
N GLU A 174 -18.02 -6.99 18.48
CA GLU A 174 -17.42 -6.89 19.81
C GLU A 174 -17.89 -5.65 20.58
N ASN A 175 -17.86 -4.49 19.94
CA ASN A 175 -18.34 -3.26 20.56
C ASN A 175 -19.82 -3.34 20.92
N ARG A 176 -20.67 -3.88 20.02
CA ARG A 176 -22.10 -4.04 20.28
C ARG A 176 -22.33 -4.95 21.49
N GLU A 177 -21.65 -6.09 21.54
CA GLU A 177 -21.73 -7.03 22.65
C GLU A 177 -21.26 -6.41 23.98
N ARG A 178 -20.16 -5.67 23.95
CA ARG A 178 -19.63 -4.96 25.14
C ARG A 178 -20.63 -3.96 25.67
N PHE A 179 -21.28 -3.17 24.83
CA PHE A 179 -22.29 -2.20 25.24
C PHE A 179 -23.61 -2.83 25.61
N THR A 180 -23.96 -3.98 25.05
CA THR A 180 -25.20 -4.71 25.43
C THR A 180 -25.02 -5.39 26.77
N LYS A 181 -23.87 -6.03 27.05
CA LYS A 181 -23.57 -6.65 28.35
C LYS A 181 -23.43 -5.64 29.50
N GLY A 182 -23.08 -4.38 29.21
CA GLY A 182 -23.01 -3.31 30.22
C GLY A 182 -24.37 -2.68 30.61
N ARG A 183 -25.45 -3.02 29.89
CA ARG A 183 -26.82 -2.62 30.24
C ARG A 183 -27.54 -3.78 30.91
N VAL A 184 -27.18 -4.11 32.14
CA VAL A 184 -28.06 -4.86 33.02
C VAL A 184 -29.14 -3.87 33.47
N PRO A 185 -30.43 -4.13 33.22
CA PRO A 185 -31.50 -3.31 33.82
C PRO A 185 -31.34 -3.43 35.33
N SER A 186 -31.14 -2.30 36.03
CA SER A 186 -31.33 -2.28 37.45
C SER A 186 -32.83 -2.48 37.69
N ASP A 187 -33.21 -3.70 38.04
CA ASP A 187 -34.54 -3.97 38.59
C ASP A 187 -34.74 -3.04 39.75
N LYS A 188 -35.64 -2.10 39.59
CA LYS A 188 -36.20 -1.31 40.70
C LYS A 188 -37.14 -2.22 41.41
N MET A 189 -36.74 -2.71 42.59
CA MET A 189 -37.69 -3.02 43.66
C MET A 189 -38.32 -1.74 44.18
#